data_1d218961cbce2e748100132a02e984ba
#
_entry.id   1d218961cbce2e748100132a02e984ba
#
_cell.length_a   1.000
_cell.length_b   1.000
_cell.length_c   1.000
_cell.angle_alpha   90.00
_cell.angle_beta   90.00
_cell.angle_gamma   90.00
#
_symmetry.space_group_name_H-M   'P 1'
#
loop_
_entity.id
_entity.type
_entity.pdbx_description
1 polymer ?
#
loop_
_entity_poly.entity_id
_entity_poly.type
_entity_poly.pdbx_seq_one_letter_code
_entity_poly.pdbx_strand_id
1 'polypeptide(L)'
;MSRPRKIRILLASALALVVGITLYFQYQNHQEHMQLKAFFEERDNIAVLQRLMASEKYASDIRKAGYVIPPDGAIRLDGGIDSIEIKGDVDLKISHPGRNGVTAYFEIEIDGKITSVLYELDKNFDIVSSAYFQTNEKNINERVNISQAEEERLLKIVRKELKAFLDKMYQTLYG
;
A
#
# COMPACT_ATOMS: atom_id res chain seq x y z
N MET A 1 -0.97 -57.43 6.89
CA MET A 1 0.09 -56.41 7.01
C MET A 1 0.44 -56.22 8.47
N SER A 2 1.73 -56.34 8.85
CA SER A 2 2.17 -56.19 10.24
C SER A 2 2.00 -54.70 10.68
N ARG A 3 1.65 -54.49 11.97
CA ARG A 3 1.46 -53.15 12.59
C ARG A 3 2.57 -52.11 12.24
N PRO A 4 3.88 -52.48 12.28
CA PRO A 4 4.95 -51.55 11.93
C PRO A 4 4.97 -51.12 10.46
N ARG A 5 4.50 -51.94 9.54
CA ARG A 5 4.44 -51.62 8.10
C ARG A 5 3.32 -50.59 7.81
N LYS A 6 2.18 -50.72 8.49
CA LYS A 6 1.07 -49.72 8.38
C LYS A 6 1.47 -48.35 8.91
N ILE A 7 2.21 -48.32 10.04
CA ILE A 7 2.70 -47.05 10.63
C ILE A 7 3.69 -46.35 9.68
N ARG A 8 4.62 -47.09 9.06
CA ARG A 8 5.59 -46.54 8.11
C ARG A 8 4.90 -45.96 6.87
N ILE A 9 3.86 -46.60 6.35
CA ILE A 9 3.09 -46.10 5.21
C ILE A 9 2.35 -44.85 5.60
N LEU A 10 1.71 -44.80 6.77
CA LEU A 10 1.02 -43.58 7.26
C LEU A 10 1.98 -42.40 7.43
N LEU A 11 3.16 -42.63 8.01
CA LEU A 11 4.18 -41.59 8.17
C LEU A 11 4.69 -41.07 6.81
N ALA A 12 4.96 -41.99 5.87
CA ALA A 12 5.40 -41.61 4.51
C ALA A 12 4.32 -40.80 3.77
N SER A 13 3.04 -41.19 3.90
CA SER A 13 1.92 -40.45 3.30
C SER A 13 1.74 -39.08 3.94
N ALA A 14 1.86 -38.95 5.27
CA ALA A 14 1.80 -37.68 5.97
C ALA A 14 2.95 -36.75 5.56
N LEU A 15 4.16 -37.28 5.46
CA LEU A 15 5.32 -36.50 5.00
C LEU A 15 5.14 -36.01 3.55
N ALA A 16 4.67 -36.87 2.65
CA ALA A 16 4.39 -36.51 1.26
C ALA A 16 3.33 -35.43 1.15
N LEU A 17 2.28 -35.48 2.00
CA LEU A 17 1.26 -34.44 2.07
C LEU A 17 1.84 -33.09 2.53
N VAL A 18 2.66 -33.09 3.59
CA VAL A 18 3.31 -31.87 4.10
C VAL A 18 4.21 -31.26 3.04
N VAL A 19 5.05 -32.07 2.38
CA VAL A 19 5.92 -31.62 1.28
C VAL A 19 5.08 -31.04 0.14
N GLY A 20 4.01 -31.71 -0.27
CA GLY A 20 3.11 -31.25 -1.33
C GLY A 20 2.47 -29.90 -1.01
N ILE A 21 1.97 -29.74 0.21
CA ILE A 21 1.39 -28.46 0.70
C ILE A 21 2.47 -27.37 0.70
N THR A 22 3.66 -27.65 1.20
CA THR A 22 4.77 -26.68 1.23
C THR A 22 5.14 -26.21 -0.17
N LEU A 23 5.31 -27.13 -1.11
CA LEU A 23 5.61 -26.82 -2.51
C LEU A 23 4.49 -26.01 -3.18
N TYR A 24 3.22 -26.33 -2.88
CA TYR A 24 2.08 -25.57 -3.37
C TYR A 24 2.11 -24.13 -2.88
N PHE A 25 2.35 -23.90 -1.58
CA PHE A 25 2.45 -22.53 -1.03
C PHE A 25 3.66 -21.76 -1.59
N GLN A 26 4.80 -22.41 -1.78
CA GLN A 26 5.97 -21.80 -2.40
C GLN A 26 5.68 -21.39 -3.85
N TYR A 27 4.99 -22.26 -4.61
CA TYR A 27 4.57 -21.94 -5.98
C TYR A 27 3.61 -20.75 -6.02
N GLN A 28 2.59 -20.72 -5.16
CA GLN A 28 1.64 -19.61 -5.06
C GLN A 28 2.37 -18.30 -4.71
N ASN A 29 3.24 -18.32 -3.72
CA ASN A 29 4.04 -17.16 -3.34
C ASN A 29 4.92 -16.65 -4.49
N HIS A 30 5.52 -17.56 -5.26
CA HIS A 30 6.32 -17.20 -6.44
C HIS A 30 5.45 -16.52 -7.52
N GLN A 31 4.29 -17.09 -7.82
CA GLN A 31 3.36 -16.51 -8.81
C GLN A 31 2.89 -15.11 -8.40
N GLU A 32 2.55 -14.92 -7.13
CA GLU A 32 2.19 -13.60 -6.60
C GLU A 32 3.31 -12.57 -6.74
N HIS A 33 4.55 -12.98 -6.46
CA HIS A 33 5.71 -12.12 -6.57
C HIS A 33 5.98 -11.73 -8.02
N MET A 34 5.83 -12.66 -8.96
CA MET A 34 5.97 -12.41 -10.40
C MET A 34 4.86 -11.49 -10.92
N GLN A 35 3.61 -11.65 -10.47
CA GLN A 35 2.52 -10.74 -10.81
C GLN A 35 2.77 -9.32 -10.31
N LEU A 36 3.23 -9.16 -9.07
CA LEU A 36 3.57 -7.84 -8.54
C LEU A 36 4.67 -7.18 -9.37
N LYS A 37 5.70 -7.95 -9.75
CA LYS A 37 6.78 -7.47 -10.63
C LYS A 37 6.24 -6.98 -11.97
N ALA A 38 5.34 -7.75 -12.60
CA ALA A 38 4.70 -7.36 -13.85
C ALA A 38 3.93 -6.03 -13.71
N PHE A 39 3.18 -5.82 -12.62
CA PHE A 39 2.48 -4.56 -12.39
C PHE A 39 3.44 -3.36 -12.28
N PHE A 40 4.61 -3.53 -11.63
CA PHE A 40 5.64 -2.49 -11.62
C PHE A 40 6.17 -2.19 -13.04
N GLU A 41 6.45 -3.22 -13.82
CA GLU A 41 6.98 -3.10 -15.19
C GLU A 41 5.95 -2.45 -16.14
N GLU A 42 4.67 -2.78 -15.97
CA GLU A 42 3.53 -2.20 -16.71
C GLU A 42 3.14 -0.80 -16.22
N ARG A 43 3.72 -0.34 -15.10
CA ARG A 43 3.39 0.93 -14.44
C ARG A 43 1.92 1.03 -14.04
N ASP A 44 1.30 -0.08 -13.68
CA ASP A 44 -0.02 -0.08 -13.07
C ASP A 44 0.10 0.20 -11.56
N ASN A 45 0.24 1.50 -11.25
CA ASN A 45 0.49 1.98 -9.90
C ASN A 45 -0.60 1.55 -8.91
N ILE A 46 -1.86 1.51 -9.34
CA ILE A 46 -2.97 1.08 -8.48
C ILE A 46 -2.90 -0.42 -8.20
N ALA A 47 -2.63 -1.25 -9.22
CA ALA A 47 -2.46 -2.68 -9.03
C ALA A 47 -1.26 -3.00 -8.11
N VAL A 48 -0.14 -2.25 -8.25
CA VAL A 48 1.00 -2.35 -7.34
C VAL A 48 0.59 -2.05 -5.90
N LEU A 49 -0.06 -0.90 -5.65
CA LEU A 49 -0.49 -0.50 -4.32
C LEU A 49 -1.51 -1.48 -3.73
N GLN A 50 -2.49 -1.91 -4.52
CA GLN A 50 -3.46 -2.93 -4.11
C GLN A 50 -2.75 -4.21 -3.66
N ARG A 51 -1.75 -4.68 -4.43
CA ARG A 51 -1.04 -5.89 -4.13
C ARG A 51 -0.14 -5.77 -2.90
N LEU A 52 0.58 -4.65 -2.76
CA LEU A 52 1.42 -4.37 -1.59
C LEU A 52 0.59 -4.30 -0.30
N MET A 53 -0.63 -3.76 -0.38
CA MET A 53 -1.51 -3.53 0.76
C MET A 53 -2.56 -4.63 0.97
N ALA A 54 -2.66 -5.62 0.08
CA ALA A 54 -3.66 -6.70 0.17
C ALA A 54 -3.45 -7.64 1.37
N SER A 55 -2.23 -7.72 1.90
CA SER A 55 -1.91 -8.58 3.04
C SER A 55 -0.70 -8.05 3.81
N GLU A 56 -0.52 -8.50 5.05
CA GLU A 56 0.69 -8.22 5.85
C GLU A 56 1.99 -8.77 5.26
N LYS A 57 1.91 -9.59 4.22
CA LYS A 57 3.06 -10.23 3.59
C LYS A 57 4.18 -9.22 3.27
N TYR A 58 3.81 -8.05 2.75
CA TYR A 58 4.76 -7.00 2.37
C TYR A 58 5.03 -5.97 3.46
N ALA A 59 4.40 -6.09 4.64
CA ALA A 59 4.58 -5.12 5.73
C ALA A 59 6.04 -4.99 6.19
N SER A 60 6.77 -6.11 6.24
CA SER A 60 8.21 -6.11 6.57
C SER A 60 9.02 -5.36 5.51
N ASP A 61 8.70 -5.54 4.23
CA ASP A 61 9.45 -4.91 3.14
C ASP A 61 9.13 -3.42 3.03
N ILE A 62 7.87 -3.02 3.29
CA ILE A 62 7.48 -1.61 3.40
C ILE A 62 8.27 -0.91 4.52
N ARG A 63 8.40 -1.56 5.70
CA ARG A 63 9.20 -1.01 6.81
C ARG A 63 10.70 -0.97 6.50
N LYS A 64 11.25 -2.00 5.85
CA LYS A 64 12.66 -2.01 5.38
C LYS A 64 12.93 -0.91 4.37
N ALA A 65 11.99 -0.59 3.52
CA ALA A 65 12.07 0.53 2.60
C ALA A 65 12.01 1.90 3.31
N GLY A 66 11.77 1.94 4.62
CA GLY A 66 11.75 3.15 5.44
C GLY A 66 10.39 3.79 5.61
N TYR A 67 9.31 3.11 5.23
CA TYR A 67 7.95 3.63 5.36
C TYR A 67 7.26 3.11 6.62
N VAL A 68 6.24 3.86 7.07
CA VAL A 68 5.52 3.57 8.31
C VAL A 68 4.15 2.98 7.99
N ILE A 69 3.82 1.91 8.69
CA ILE A 69 2.45 1.39 8.75
C ILE A 69 1.92 1.82 10.12
N PRO A 70 0.94 2.75 10.18
CA PRO A 70 0.42 3.27 11.45
C PRO A 70 -0.12 2.16 12.34
N PRO A 71 0.06 2.24 13.68
CA PRO A 71 -0.42 1.22 14.60
C PRO A 71 -1.96 1.18 14.74
N ASP A 72 -2.61 2.32 14.57
CA ASP A 72 -4.05 2.50 14.64
C ASP A 72 -4.70 2.21 13.28
N GLY A 73 -5.32 1.06 13.13
CA GLY A 73 -5.93 0.64 11.86
C GLY A 73 -4.92 0.07 10.87
N ALA A 74 -3.73 -0.33 11.34
CA ALA A 74 -2.66 -0.84 10.50
C ALA A 74 -3.06 -2.08 9.70
N ILE A 75 -3.96 -2.90 10.24
CA ILE A 75 -4.35 -4.18 9.65
C ILE A 75 -5.85 -4.26 9.59
N ARG A 76 -6.35 -4.47 8.40
CA ARG A 76 -7.77 -4.69 8.14
C ARG A 76 -8.20 -6.07 8.64
N LEU A 77 -9.50 -6.27 8.86
CA LEU A 77 -10.07 -7.56 9.27
C LEU A 77 -9.77 -8.70 8.30
N ASP A 78 -9.52 -8.37 7.02
CA ASP A 78 -9.13 -9.32 5.97
C ASP A 78 -7.61 -9.58 5.91
N GLY A 79 -6.82 -9.02 6.85
CA GLY A 79 -5.35 -9.14 6.90
C GLY A 79 -4.61 -8.19 5.98
N GLY A 80 -5.29 -7.24 5.34
CA GLY A 80 -4.68 -6.21 4.48
C GLY A 80 -4.18 -5.01 5.30
N ILE A 81 -3.24 -4.26 4.72
CA ILE A 81 -2.73 -3.00 5.27
C ILE A 81 -3.74 -1.90 4.94
N ASP A 82 -4.21 -1.17 5.95
CA ASP A 82 -5.20 -0.10 5.77
C ASP A 82 -4.58 1.17 5.21
N SER A 83 -3.42 1.56 5.74
CA SER A 83 -2.73 2.76 5.29
C SER A 83 -1.21 2.67 5.44
N ILE A 84 -0.50 3.48 4.64
CA ILE A 84 0.94 3.64 4.68
C ILE A 84 1.24 5.14 4.82
N GLU A 85 2.18 5.50 5.69
CA GLU A 85 2.71 6.85 5.80
C GLU A 85 4.04 6.96 5.07
N ILE A 86 4.13 7.96 4.20
CA ILE A 86 5.30 8.34 3.43
C ILE A 86 5.79 9.67 3.99
N LYS A 87 6.95 9.68 4.63
CA LYS A 87 7.60 10.88 5.15
C LYS A 87 8.45 11.49 4.04
N GLY A 88 8.18 12.74 3.69
CA GLY A 88 8.87 13.45 2.61
C GLY A 88 8.70 14.96 2.68
N ASP A 89 8.53 15.61 1.54
CA ASP A 89 8.25 17.06 1.49
C ASP A 89 6.91 17.40 2.16
N VAL A 90 6.00 16.42 2.21
CA VAL A 90 4.80 16.39 3.05
C VAL A 90 4.68 15.01 3.70
N ASP A 91 4.05 14.94 4.88
CA ASP A 91 3.72 13.68 5.52
C ASP A 91 2.45 13.11 4.88
N LEU A 92 2.66 12.29 3.86
CA LEU A 92 1.60 11.73 3.03
C LEU A 92 1.11 10.40 3.61
N LYS A 93 -0.19 10.31 3.90
CA LYS A 93 -0.87 9.06 4.25
C LYS A 93 -1.65 8.58 3.05
N ILE A 94 -1.35 7.38 2.56
CA ILE A 94 -2.12 6.70 1.52
C ILE A 94 -2.97 5.61 2.14
N SER A 95 -4.25 5.55 1.76
CA SER A 95 -5.15 4.48 2.18
C SER A 95 -5.15 3.34 1.18
N HIS A 96 -5.61 2.16 1.61
CA HIS A 96 -5.75 1.00 0.74
C HIS A 96 -6.52 1.38 -0.53
N PRO A 97 -5.97 1.11 -1.73
CA PRO A 97 -6.61 1.52 -2.98
C PRO A 97 -7.95 0.84 -3.20
N GLY A 98 -8.96 1.62 -3.59
CA GLY A 98 -10.20 1.13 -4.13
C GLY A 98 -10.06 0.60 -5.56
N ARG A 99 -11.20 0.28 -6.21
CA ARG A 99 -11.19 -0.21 -7.60
C ARG A 99 -10.64 0.80 -8.60
N ASN A 100 -10.84 2.09 -8.34
CA ASN A 100 -10.61 3.15 -9.33
C ASN A 100 -9.46 4.09 -8.95
N GLY A 101 -8.88 3.95 -7.76
CA GLY A 101 -7.86 4.88 -7.32
C GLY A 101 -7.38 4.68 -5.89
N VAL A 102 -6.46 5.53 -5.48
CA VAL A 102 -5.90 5.59 -4.14
C VAL A 102 -6.25 6.92 -3.50
N THR A 103 -6.61 6.89 -2.22
CA THR A 103 -6.82 8.11 -1.44
C THR A 103 -5.49 8.52 -0.81
N ALA A 104 -5.10 9.79 -1.03
CA ALA A 104 -3.93 10.42 -0.45
C ALA A 104 -4.39 11.57 0.46
N TYR A 105 -3.95 11.54 1.73
CA TYR A 105 -4.23 12.55 2.74
C TYR A 105 -2.92 13.14 3.26
N PHE A 106 -2.87 14.44 3.44
CA PHE A 106 -1.77 15.16 4.09
C PHE A 106 -2.23 16.51 4.62
N GLU A 107 -1.42 17.12 5.48
CA GLU A 107 -1.63 18.47 5.98
C GLU A 107 -0.49 19.36 5.53
N ILE A 108 -0.81 20.59 5.15
CA ILE A 108 0.14 21.58 4.70
C ILE A 108 -0.33 22.99 5.06
N GLU A 109 0.61 23.91 5.26
CA GLU A 109 0.28 25.31 5.47
C GLU A 109 0.04 26.02 4.11
N ILE A 110 -1.14 26.62 3.97
CA ILE A 110 -1.52 27.47 2.84
C ILE A 110 -2.01 28.80 3.41
N ASP A 111 -1.39 29.90 2.99
CA ASP A 111 -1.72 31.26 3.45
C ASP A 111 -1.73 31.41 4.98
N GLY A 112 -0.76 30.78 5.66
CA GLY A 112 -0.62 30.82 7.12
C GLY A 112 -1.63 29.96 7.88
N LYS A 113 -2.37 29.07 7.21
CA LYS A 113 -3.35 28.18 7.83
C LYS A 113 -3.05 26.73 7.49
N ILE A 114 -3.14 25.85 8.48
CA ILE A 114 -3.07 24.41 8.25
C ILE A 114 -4.28 23.97 7.44
N THR A 115 -4.00 23.37 6.29
CA THR A 115 -5.00 22.87 5.36
C THR A 115 -4.83 21.35 5.24
N SER A 116 -5.88 20.63 5.59
CA SER A 116 -5.98 19.19 5.33
C SER A 116 -6.39 18.98 3.88
N VAL A 117 -5.60 18.21 3.15
CA VAL A 117 -5.79 17.91 1.72
C VAL A 117 -6.16 16.46 1.57
N LEU A 118 -7.22 16.19 0.81
CA LEU A 118 -7.67 14.86 0.44
C LEU A 118 -7.72 14.79 -1.08
N TYR A 119 -6.94 13.89 -1.66
CA TYR A 119 -6.98 13.54 -3.08
C TYR A 119 -7.45 12.11 -3.29
N GLU A 120 -8.34 11.91 -4.26
CA GLU A 120 -8.56 10.63 -4.90
C GLU A 120 -7.80 10.65 -6.23
N LEU A 121 -6.86 9.73 -6.39
CA LEU A 121 -5.93 9.68 -7.52
C LEU A 121 -6.17 8.42 -8.34
N ASP A 122 -6.12 8.56 -9.67
CA ASP A 122 -6.18 7.44 -10.61
C ASP A 122 -4.84 6.68 -10.72
N LYS A 123 -4.77 5.72 -11.64
CA LYS A 123 -3.57 4.90 -11.89
C LYS A 123 -2.33 5.70 -12.34
N ASN A 124 -2.50 6.90 -12.86
CA ASN A 124 -1.43 7.80 -13.27
C ASN A 124 -1.06 8.80 -12.16
N PHE A 125 -1.76 8.70 -11.01
CA PHE A 125 -1.75 9.69 -9.95
C PHE A 125 -2.27 11.07 -10.40
N ASP A 126 -3.23 11.08 -11.33
CA ASP A 126 -4.02 12.25 -11.67
C ASP A 126 -5.19 12.40 -10.70
N ILE A 127 -5.56 13.65 -10.37
CA ILE A 127 -6.68 13.93 -9.46
C ILE A 127 -8.00 13.55 -10.15
N VAL A 128 -8.73 12.62 -9.53
CA VAL A 128 -10.13 12.30 -9.86
C VAL A 128 -11.06 13.20 -9.05
N SER A 129 -10.77 13.36 -7.77
CA SER A 129 -11.47 14.30 -6.90
C SER A 129 -10.53 14.89 -5.87
N SER A 130 -10.85 16.09 -5.39
CA SER A 130 -10.09 16.79 -4.35
C SER A 130 -11.01 17.44 -3.33
N ALA A 131 -10.52 17.52 -2.09
CA ALA A 131 -11.18 18.28 -1.02
C ALA A 131 -10.11 18.91 -0.11
N TYR A 132 -10.38 20.13 0.31
CA TYR A 132 -9.50 20.93 1.16
C TYR A 132 -10.29 21.42 2.37
N PHE A 133 -9.71 21.27 3.56
CA PHE A 133 -10.36 21.66 4.80
C PHE A 133 -9.40 22.48 5.65
N GLN A 134 -9.92 23.55 6.25
CA GLN A 134 -9.22 24.35 7.24
C GLN A 134 -10.01 24.35 8.54
N THR A 135 -9.32 24.23 9.66
CA THR A 135 -9.95 24.32 10.97
C THR A 135 -10.12 25.80 11.33
N ASN A 136 -11.34 26.23 11.58
CA ASN A 136 -11.64 27.59 12.01
C ASN A 136 -11.38 27.77 13.52
N GLU A 137 -11.55 28.99 14.02
CA GLU A 137 -11.39 29.39 15.44
C GLU A 137 -12.29 28.58 16.41
N LYS A 138 -13.37 27.98 15.91
CA LYS A 138 -14.32 27.15 16.68
C LYS A 138 -13.98 25.66 16.64
N ASN A 139 -12.81 25.28 16.11
CA ASN A 139 -12.39 23.89 15.87
C ASN A 139 -13.34 23.11 14.93
N ILE A 140 -13.97 23.81 13.98
CA ILE A 140 -14.80 23.20 12.95
C ILE A 140 -14.01 23.17 11.65
N ASN A 141 -13.95 22.01 11.01
CA ASN A 141 -13.34 21.86 9.69
C ASN A 141 -14.28 22.42 8.63
N GLU A 142 -13.85 23.46 7.94
CA GLU A 142 -14.60 24.08 6.85
C GLU A 142 -13.94 23.73 5.51
N ARG A 143 -14.78 23.34 4.54
CA ARG A 143 -14.29 23.12 3.18
C ARG A 143 -13.90 24.46 2.56
N VAL A 144 -12.69 24.49 2.00
CA VAL A 144 -12.15 25.68 1.33
C VAL A 144 -11.80 25.36 -0.11
N ASN A 145 -11.63 26.39 -0.92
CA ASN A 145 -11.08 26.28 -2.26
C ASN A 145 -9.66 26.83 -2.26
N ILE A 146 -8.76 26.19 -2.98
CA ILE A 146 -7.42 26.69 -3.25
C ILE A 146 -7.29 27.12 -4.71
N SER A 147 -6.25 27.87 -5.05
CA SER A 147 -6.01 28.24 -6.43
C SER A 147 -5.57 27.05 -7.27
N GLN A 148 -5.83 27.07 -8.56
CA GLN A 148 -5.37 26.02 -9.48
C GLN A 148 -3.84 25.86 -9.45
N ALA A 149 -3.10 26.96 -9.36
CA ALA A 149 -1.64 26.93 -9.27
C ALA A 149 -1.15 26.22 -8.01
N GLU A 150 -1.87 26.40 -6.89
CA GLU A 150 -1.56 25.70 -5.63
C GLU A 150 -1.91 24.21 -5.74
N GLU A 151 -3.05 23.85 -6.33
CA GLU A 151 -3.42 22.45 -6.57
C GLU A 151 -2.39 21.74 -7.44
N GLU A 152 -1.93 22.36 -8.53
CA GLU A 152 -0.88 21.81 -9.40
C GLU A 152 0.45 21.64 -8.67
N ARG A 153 0.83 22.59 -7.79
CA ARG A 153 2.02 22.50 -6.94
C ARG A 153 1.94 21.30 -5.99
N LEU A 154 0.81 21.17 -5.30
CA LEU A 154 0.58 20.07 -4.34
C LEU A 154 0.55 18.72 -5.03
N LEU A 155 -0.13 18.61 -6.16
CA LEU A 155 -0.17 17.38 -6.96
C LEU A 155 1.25 16.93 -7.39
N LYS A 156 2.10 17.89 -7.79
CA LYS A 156 3.49 17.59 -8.15
C LYS A 156 4.27 17.01 -6.98
N ILE A 157 4.08 17.51 -5.76
CA ILE A 157 4.70 16.96 -4.55
C ILE A 157 4.19 15.54 -4.31
N VAL A 158 2.87 15.34 -4.28
CA VAL A 158 2.25 14.03 -4.05
C VAL A 158 2.74 12.99 -5.05
N ARG A 159 2.77 13.33 -6.35
CA ARG A 159 3.29 12.44 -7.39
C ARG A 159 4.76 12.07 -7.19
N LYS A 160 5.58 13.04 -6.79
CA LYS A 160 7.00 12.81 -6.48
C LYS A 160 7.15 11.79 -5.35
N GLU A 161 6.42 11.98 -4.24
CA GLU A 161 6.50 11.09 -3.09
C GLU A 161 5.98 9.68 -3.39
N LEU A 162 4.83 9.57 -4.09
CA LEU A 162 4.28 8.28 -4.50
C LEU A 162 5.21 7.53 -5.46
N LYS A 163 5.81 8.24 -6.42
CA LYS A 163 6.78 7.64 -7.33
C LYS A 163 8.02 7.16 -6.59
N ALA A 164 8.57 7.98 -5.69
CA ALA A 164 9.72 7.60 -4.86
C ALA A 164 9.41 6.36 -3.99
N PHE A 165 8.19 6.29 -3.43
CA PHE A 165 7.71 5.11 -2.72
C PHE A 165 7.74 3.86 -3.60
N LEU A 166 7.14 3.91 -4.79
CA LEU A 166 7.09 2.77 -5.70
C LEU A 166 8.48 2.34 -6.18
N ASP A 167 9.33 3.29 -6.55
CA ASP A 167 10.71 3.02 -6.97
C ASP A 167 11.51 2.35 -5.84
N LYS A 168 11.34 2.82 -4.60
CA LYS A 168 11.98 2.25 -3.42
C LYS A 168 11.48 0.85 -3.11
N MET A 169 10.17 0.63 -3.23
CA MET A 169 9.58 -0.70 -3.07
C MET A 169 10.09 -1.67 -4.13
N TYR A 170 10.18 -1.25 -5.39
CA TYR A 170 10.75 -2.08 -6.45
C TYR A 170 12.19 -2.50 -6.12
N GLN A 171 13.03 -1.55 -5.71
CA GLN A 171 14.41 -1.83 -5.30
C GLN A 171 14.48 -2.78 -4.10
N THR A 172 13.60 -2.62 -3.12
CA THR A 172 13.59 -3.48 -1.92
C THR A 172 13.18 -4.92 -2.23
N LEU A 173 12.29 -5.11 -3.21
CA LEU A 173 11.74 -6.43 -3.56
C LEU A 173 12.55 -7.15 -4.64
N TYR A 174 13.22 -6.42 -5.54
CA TYR A 174 13.82 -7.00 -6.77
C TYR A 174 15.26 -6.52 -7.05
N GLY A 175 15.81 -5.60 -6.23
CA GLY A 175 17.16 -5.02 -6.34
C GLY A 175 18.22 -5.76 -5.52
#